data_3de6f5adcb4edb6311a0c4d091abe81f
#
_entry.id   3de6f5adcb4edb6311a0c4d091abe81f
#
_cell.length_a   1.000
_cell.length_b   1.000
_cell.length_c   1.000
_cell.angle_alpha   90.00
_cell.angle_beta   90.00
_cell.angle_gamma   90.00
#
_symmetry.space_group_name_H-M   'P 1'
#
loop_
_entity.id
_entity.type
_entity.pdbx_description
1 polymer ?
#
loop_
_entity_poly.entity_id
_entity_poly.type
_entity_poly.pdbx_seq_one_letter_code
_entity_poly.pdbx_strand_id
1 'polypeptide(L)'
;MKKLAVIFCTSLLLFSCSDKDKDYDKSKAFSVFAAIDPIKVDESLAKTEIILPKQQNSDFWTGSASAQNQLVENFTKDFSIIESGFFFKKTKEISLSKSSPVWFFYSGEAREHFVFSPIIRDEKVVVLDGAGVLSSYDLTSEKKIWKSQIFEKSFLKNYRTPRISYADGKIFAISGINRIAAASEVDGEVLWSKEISSIPISSPVSDGKLVYVSTNDNKTYAFDANSGDLAWVQSGIGRATAILGVADPVIFDDYLVVSYSSGEIYALKKQTGDAVWSQDLNISKATSSDFYLNDIDATPLVKDGIVYAIGNGGLTAAIRLKDGNFLWKKQIAGIVDFWAAGEFLFMIENSDKLLAVSKKTGGIKWISQLPELKKPGKPQTKIFYSGLVMAGDKLLISRADGQLLIASPFDGKIEKTFEINKKISHSPVVVNGKIYLHSIGKYTIDLIEIQ
;
A
#
# COMPACT_ATOMS: atom_id res chain seq x y z
N MET A 1 23.74 -46.71 -65.43
CA MET A 1 24.22 -47.35 -64.18
C MET A 1 23.71 -46.53 -63.01
N LYS A 2 22.66 -47.03 -62.40
CA LYS A 2 21.91 -46.34 -61.30
C LYS A 2 22.56 -46.78 -59.96
N LYS A 3 23.02 -45.82 -59.14
CA LYS A 3 23.41 -46.05 -57.76
C LYS A 3 22.23 -45.72 -56.82
N LEU A 4 21.71 -46.73 -56.17
CA LEU A 4 20.75 -46.66 -55.12
C LEU A 4 21.42 -46.15 -53.83
N ALA A 5 20.96 -45.09 -53.25
CA ALA A 5 21.38 -44.63 -51.92
C ALA A 5 20.30 -45.12 -50.90
N VAL A 6 20.73 -46.00 -50.01
CA VAL A 6 19.92 -46.46 -48.90
C VAL A 6 20.06 -45.45 -47.73
N ILE A 7 18.94 -44.82 -47.38
CA ILE A 7 18.87 -43.96 -46.20
C ILE A 7 18.50 -44.86 -45.01
N PHE A 8 19.43 -44.96 -44.07
CA PHE A 8 19.23 -45.63 -42.78
C PHE A 8 18.58 -44.65 -41.83
N CYS A 9 17.32 -44.85 -41.56
CA CYS A 9 16.57 -44.08 -40.57
C CYS A 9 16.79 -44.70 -39.20
N THR A 10 17.69 -44.15 -38.39
CA THR A 10 17.88 -44.55 -36.99
C THR A 10 16.82 -43.82 -36.14
N SER A 11 15.76 -44.52 -35.79
CA SER A 11 14.79 -44.09 -34.79
C SER A 11 15.43 -44.11 -33.40
N LEU A 12 15.78 -42.96 -32.86
CA LEU A 12 16.08 -42.81 -31.44
C LEU A 12 14.76 -42.95 -30.65
N LEU A 13 14.62 -44.10 -30.00
CA LEU A 13 13.63 -44.30 -28.95
C LEU A 13 14.08 -43.52 -27.71
N LEU A 14 13.46 -42.37 -27.48
CA LEU A 14 13.50 -41.69 -26.20
C LEU A 14 12.71 -42.51 -25.19
N PHE A 15 13.42 -43.30 -24.40
CA PHE A 15 12.87 -43.88 -23.18
C PHE A 15 12.63 -42.70 -22.20
N SER A 16 11.39 -42.26 -22.11
CA SER A 16 10.91 -41.48 -20.98
C SER A 16 10.94 -42.42 -19.78
N CYS A 17 11.88 -42.19 -18.87
CA CYS A 17 11.80 -42.76 -17.53
C CYS A 17 10.62 -42.09 -16.83
N SER A 18 9.48 -42.76 -16.87
CA SER A 18 8.41 -42.52 -15.92
C SER A 18 8.91 -43.09 -14.59
N ASP A 19 9.50 -42.22 -13.77
CA ASP A 19 9.63 -42.53 -12.36
C ASP A 19 8.20 -42.64 -11.80
N LYS A 20 7.83 -43.89 -11.47
CA LYS A 20 6.65 -44.17 -10.66
C LYS A 20 6.79 -43.34 -9.39
N ASP A 21 5.83 -42.55 -9.08
CA ASP A 21 5.64 -41.83 -7.83
C ASP A 21 6.08 -42.78 -6.68
N LYS A 22 7.25 -42.54 -6.14
CA LYS A 22 7.58 -43.06 -4.82
C LYS A 22 6.60 -42.36 -3.90
N ASP A 23 5.72 -43.14 -3.27
CA ASP A 23 4.84 -42.66 -2.20
C ASP A 23 5.69 -41.87 -1.20
N TYR A 24 5.64 -40.55 -1.36
CA TYR A 24 6.32 -39.65 -0.45
C TYR A 24 5.52 -39.68 0.84
N ASP A 25 6.09 -40.35 1.84
CA ASP A 25 5.49 -40.40 3.17
C ASP A 25 5.42 -38.97 3.74
N LYS A 26 4.29 -38.33 3.55
CA LYS A 26 4.02 -36.97 4.02
C LYS A 26 4.17 -36.82 5.53
N SER A 27 4.13 -37.92 6.28
CA SER A 27 4.34 -37.91 7.74
C SER A 27 5.81 -37.65 8.12
N LYS A 28 6.73 -37.80 7.17
CA LYS A 28 8.17 -37.55 7.33
C LYS A 28 8.64 -36.27 6.66
N ALA A 29 7.72 -35.48 6.10
CA ALA A 29 8.05 -34.16 5.57
C ALA A 29 8.32 -33.22 6.75
N PHE A 30 9.57 -32.85 6.94
CA PHE A 30 9.93 -31.77 7.84
C PHE A 30 9.50 -30.47 7.16
N SER A 31 8.77 -29.61 7.89
CA SER A 31 8.59 -28.24 7.47
C SER A 31 9.98 -27.58 7.38
N VAL A 32 10.43 -27.27 6.17
CA VAL A 32 11.69 -26.53 5.93
C VAL A 32 11.56 -25.08 6.43
N PHE A 33 10.34 -24.64 6.67
CA PHE A 33 10.08 -23.37 7.31
C PHE A 33 10.25 -23.53 8.81
N ALA A 34 11.21 -22.80 9.38
CA ALA A 34 11.25 -22.63 10.84
C ALA A 34 9.82 -22.25 11.28
N ALA A 35 9.25 -23.00 12.21
CA ALA A 35 7.94 -22.70 12.74
C ALA A 35 8.00 -21.28 13.30
N ILE A 36 7.44 -20.31 12.57
CA ILE A 36 7.23 -18.98 13.11
C ILE A 36 6.31 -19.19 14.30
N ASP A 37 6.75 -18.78 15.48
CA ASP A 37 5.91 -18.89 16.68
C ASP A 37 4.55 -18.28 16.35
N PRO A 38 3.45 -19.02 16.58
CA PRO A 38 2.14 -18.51 16.26
C PRO A 38 1.89 -17.23 17.04
N ILE A 39 1.42 -16.19 16.36
CA ILE A 39 1.03 -14.95 17.01
C ILE A 39 -0.01 -15.25 18.10
N LYS A 40 0.22 -14.72 19.29
CA LYS A 40 -0.62 -14.97 20.46
C LYS A 40 -1.01 -13.66 21.13
N VAL A 41 -2.19 -13.67 21.73
CA VAL A 41 -2.65 -12.58 22.58
C VAL A 41 -1.73 -12.47 23.81
N ASP A 42 -1.38 -11.25 24.16
CA ASP A 42 -0.61 -10.93 25.37
C ASP A 42 -1.59 -10.81 26.56
N GLU A 43 -1.57 -11.79 27.43
CA GLU A 43 -2.47 -11.85 28.59
C GLU A 43 -2.29 -10.65 29.53
N SER A 44 -1.12 -10.04 29.58
CA SER A 44 -0.88 -8.84 30.37
C SER A 44 -1.75 -7.65 29.95
N LEU A 45 -2.21 -7.65 28.69
CA LEU A 45 -3.10 -6.64 28.15
C LEU A 45 -4.59 -6.95 28.36
N ALA A 46 -4.95 -8.08 28.98
CA ALA A 46 -6.35 -8.51 29.13
C ALA A 46 -7.25 -7.42 29.75
N LYS A 47 -6.72 -6.72 30.75
CA LYS A 47 -7.44 -5.65 31.48
C LYS A 47 -7.21 -4.24 30.91
N THR A 48 -6.36 -4.09 29.89
CA THR A 48 -6.10 -2.79 29.26
C THR A 48 -7.28 -2.42 28.37
N GLU A 49 -7.94 -1.32 28.63
CA GLU A 49 -9.01 -0.83 27.77
C GLU A 49 -8.44 -0.16 26.52
N ILE A 50 -9.15 -0.30 25.41
CA ILE A 50 -8.89 0.47 24.19
C ILE A 50 -9.67 1.77 24.32
N ILE A 51 -8.95 2.88 24.49
CA ILE A 51 -9.52 4.22 24.53
C ILE A 51 -9.24 4.87 23.18
N LEU A 52 -10.31 5.19 22.46
CA LEU A 52 -10.20 5.82 21.16
C LEU A 52 -10.06 7.34 21.31
N PRO A 53 -9.27 7.97 20.45
CA PRO A 53 -9.22 9.43 20.39
C PRO A 53 -10.56 9.99 19.95
N LYS A 54 -10.83 11.24 20.29
CA LYS A 54 -12.02 11.95 19.80
C LYS A 54 -12.02 11.97 18.28
N GLN A 55 -13.21 11.82 17.72
CA GLN A 55 -13.40 11.95 16.28
C GLN A 55 -13.04 13.36 15.82
N GLN A 56 -12.35 13.45 14.70
CA GLN A 56 -11.92 14.71 14.09
C GLN A 56 -12.40 14.77 12.65
N ASN A 57 -12.96 15.90 12.24
CA ASN A 57 -13.26 16.12 10.85
C ASN A 57 -11.96 16.44 10.08
N SER A 58 -11.86 15.92 8.86
CA SER A 58 -10.86 16.33 7.89
C SER A 58 -11.57 16.71 6.61
N ASP A 59 -11.27 17.87 6.07
CA ASP A 59 -11.80 18.38 4.82
C ASP A 59 -10.90 18.08 3.62
N PHE A 60 -9.81 17.33 3.87
CA PHE A 60 -8.87 16.96 2.84
C PHE A 60 -8.32 15.53 2.98
N TRP A 61 -7.84 15.02 1.85
CA TRP A 61 -7.04 13.79 1.72
C TRP A 61 -5.98 14.02 0.67
N THR A 62 -4.70 14.00 1.06
CA THR A 62 -3.60 14.48 0.21
C THR A 62 -2.70 13.38 -0.34
N GLY A 63 -2.99 12.11 -0.06
CA GLY A 63 -2.14 11.02 -0.49
C GLY A 63 -2.48 9.68 0.18
N SER A 64 -1.50 9.04 0.82
CA SER A 64 -1.67 7.73 1.45
C SER A 64 -2.45 7.77 2.77
N ALA A 65 -3.01 6.63 3.18
CA ALA A 65 -3.67 6.47 4.47
C ALA A 65 -2.71 6.74 5.64
N SER A 66 -1.45 6.31 5.54
CA SER A 66 -0.45 6.55 6.58
C SER A 66 -0.11 8.02 6.76
N ALA A 67 -0.04 8.80 5.66
CA ALA A 67 0.15 10.24 5.75
C ALA A 67 -1.01 10.91 6.49
N GLN A 68 -2.24 10.47 6.25
CA GLN A 68 -3.42 10.96 6.95
C GLN A 68 -3.45 10.52 8.42
N ASN A 69 -3.01 9.30 8.75
CA ASN A 69 -2.98 8.82 10.12
C ASN A 69 -2.02 9.59 11.03
N GLN A 70 -1.01 10.25 10.48
CA GLN A 70 -0.18 11.18 11.25
C GLN A 70 -0.95 12.40 11.75
N LEU A 71 -1.98 12.81 11.00
CA LEU A 71 -2.80 13.98 11.27
C LEU A 71 -4.07 13.64 12.06
N VAL A 72 -4.78 12.59 11.66
CA VAL A 72 -6.07 12.20 12.22
C VAL A 72 -6.07 10.72 12.59
N GLU A 73 -6.30 10.40 13.85
CA GLU A 73 -6.35 9.02 14.34
C GLU A 73 -7.75 8.39 14.24
N ASN A 74 -8.80 9.21 14.28
CA ASN A 74 -10.18 8.78 14.23
C ASN A 74 -11.01 9.84 13.48
N PHE A 75 -11.43 9.53 12.27
CA PHE A 75 -12.26 10.44 11.47
C PHE A 75 -13.69 10.51 11.98
N THR A 76 -14.30 11.68 11.84
CA THR A 76 -15.73 11.82 12.09
C THR A 76 -16.53 11.03 11.08
N LYS A 77 -17.43 10.17 11.56
CA LYS A 77 -18.44 9.46 10.76
C LYS A 77 -19.60 9.06 11.65
N ASP A 78 -20.80 9.41 11.22
CA ASP A 78 -22.03 8.95 11.87
C ASP A 78 -22.50 7.64 11.22
N PHE A 79 -22.55 6.58 12.00
CA PHE A 79 -23.07 5.28 11.59
C PHE A 79 -24.49 5.00 12.10
N SER A 80 -25.14 5.92 12.77
CA SER A 80 -26.50 5.75 13.32
C SER A 80 -27.54 5.40 12.24
N ILE A 81 -27.38 5.96 11.05
CA ILE A 81 -28.22 5.65 9.88
C ILE A 81 -28.03 4.20 9.42
N ILE A 82 -26.84 3.65 9.60
CA ILE A 82 -26.49 2.28 9.22
C ILE A 82 -27.08 1.27 10.19
N GLU A 83 -27.12 1.59 11.48
CA GLU A 83 -27.69 0.75 12.53
C GLU A 83 -29.22 0.65 12.43
N SER A 84 -29.89 1.64 11.90
CA SER A 84 -31.35 1.66 11.73
C SER A 84 -31.89 0.75 10.64
N GLY A 85 -31.07 -0.06 9.99
CA GLY A 85 -31.50 -1.04 8.97
C GLY A 85 -31.84 -0.43 7.62
N PHE A 86 -31.63 0.86 7.42
CA PHE A 86 -31.72 1.48 6.10
C PHE A 86 -30.53 0.99 5.25
N PHE A 87 -30.81 0.16 4.26
CA PHE A 87 -29.85 -0.20 3.24
C PHE A 87 -29.29 1.06 2.59
N PHE A 88 -27.97 1.11 2.35
CA PHE A 88 -27.40 2.13 1.47
C PHE A 88 -28.12 2.11 0.14
N LYS A 89 -29.02 3.03 -0.04
CA LYS A 89 -29.88 3.07 -1.23
C LYS A 89 -29.16 3.74 -2.40
N LYS A 90 -28.02 4.41 -2.15
CA LYS A 90 -27.23 5.02 -3.22
C LYS A 90 -25.74 5.05 -2.84
N THR A 91 -24.99 4.19 -3.49
CA THR A 91 -23.64 4.54 -3.83
C THR A 91 -23.70 5.56 -4.96
N LYS A 92 -23.24 6.78 -4.70
CA LYS A 92 -23.11 7.78 -5.75
C LYS A 92 -21.83 7.46 -6.52
N GLU A 93 -21.94 7.06 -7.77
CA GLU A 93 -20.82 6.76 -8.61
C GLU A 93 -20.41 7.99 -9.42
N ILE A 94 -19.22 8.50 -9.17
CA ILE A 94 -18.61 9.58 -9.94
C ILE A 94 -17.61 8.95 -10.90
N SER A 95 -17.96 8.88 -12.18
CA SER A 95 -17.04 8.39 -13.22
C SER A 95 -16.01 9.47 -13.54
N LEU A 96 -14.78 9.28 -13.07
CA LEU A 96 -13.73 10.29 -13.14
C LEU A 96 -12.97 10.28 -14.46
N SER A 97 -12.90 9.19 -15.18
CA SER A 97 -12.33 9.18 -16.54
C SER A 97 -12.76 7.96 -17.35
N LYS A 98 -12.88 8.14 -18.66
CA LYS A 98 -12.79 7.01 -19.62
C LYS A 98 -11.32 6.84 -19.91
N SER A 99 -10.64 6.00 -19.15
CA SER A 99 -9.24 5.72 -19.37
C SER A 99 -9.03 4.93 -20.67
N SER A 100 -7.94 5.21 -21.39
CA SER A 100 -7.39 4.26 -22.35
C SER A 100 -7.13 2.94 -21.62
N PRO A 101 -7.31 1.77 -22.27
CA PRO A 101 -7.18 0.49 -21.61
C PRO A 101 -5.81 0.41 -20.92
N VAL A 102 -5.82 0.31 -19.60
CA VAL A 102 -4.63 -0.09 -18.85
C VAL A 102 -4.46 -1.56 -19.16
N TRP A 103 -3.44 -1.90 -19.92
CA TRP A 103 -3.12 -3.28 -20.25
C TRP A 103 -2.59 -3.96 -18.99
N PHE A 104 -3.44 -4.75 -18.37
CA PHE A 104 -3.03 -5.64 -17.30
C PHE A 104 -2.30 -6.82 -17.93
N PHE A 105 -0.99 -6.92 -17.73
CA PHE A 105 -0.30 -8.16 -18.00
C PHE A 105 -0.68 -9.15 -16.91
N TYR A 106 -1.55 -10.09 -17.24
CA TYR A 106 -1.77 -11.29 -16.48
C TYR A 106 -0.54 -12.19 -16.61
N SER A 107 0.41 -12.05 -15.71
CA SER A 107 1.31 -13.14 -15.35
C SER A 107 0.81 -13.72 -14.04
N GLY A 108 0.35 -14.96 -14.05
CA GLY A 108 -0.33 -15.60 -12.94
C GLY A 108 0.34 -15.32 -11.60
N GLU A 109 -0.48 -15.05 -10.58
CA GLU A 109 -0.15 -14.82 -9.17
C GLU A 109 0.50 -13.48 -8.77
N ALA A 110 0.78 -12.55 -9.67
CA ALA A 110 1.26 -11.23 -9.29
C ALA A 110 0.11 -10.38 -8.70
N ARG A 111 0.31 -9.92 -7.48
CA ARG A 111 -0.55 -9.00 -6.75
C ARG A 111 -0.69 -7.70 -7.54
N GLU A 112 -1.82 -7.51 -8.21
CA GLU A 112 -2.14 -6.26 -8.91
C GLU A 112 -2.58 -5.21 -7.89
N HIS A 113 -1.63 -4.58 -7.21
CA HIS A 113 -1.87 -3.40 -6.42
C HIS A 113 -1.51 -2.17 -7.25
N PHE A 114 -2.42 -1.75 -8.14
CA PHE A 114 -2.32 -0.44 -8.78
C PHE A 114 -2.89 0.60 -7.81
N VAL A 115 -2.01 1.30 -7.14
CA VAL A 115 -2.34 2.22 -6.08
C VAL A 115 -2.43 3.63 -6.63
N PHE A 116 -3.67 4.12 -6.87
CA PHE A 116 -3.91 5.53 -7.13
C PHE A 116 -4.74 6.10 -5.98
N SER A 117 -4.12 6.68 -4.98
CA SER A 117 -4.87 7.42 -4.00
C SER A 117 -5.30 8.76 -4.63
N PRO A 118 -6.60 9.09 -4.66
CA PRO A 118 -7.04 10.39 -5.12
C PRO A 118 -6.60 11.47 -4.12
N ILE A 119 -6.45 12.70 -4.59
CA ILE A 119 -6.40 13.87 -3.72
C ILE A 119 -7.83 14.40 -3.63
N ILE A 120 -8.33 14.57 -2.41
CA ILE A 120 -9.63 15.22 -2.17
C ILE A 120 -9.38 16.43 -1.29
N ARG A 121 -9.82 17.60 -1.75
CA ARG A 121 -9.67 18.85 -1.05
C ARG A 121 -10.63 19.89 -1.58
N ASP A 122 -11.18 20.74 -0.70
CA ASP A 122 -12.04 21.88 -1.08
C ASP A 122 -13.17 21.45 -2.05
N GLU A 123 -13.89 20.37 -1.72
CA GLU A 123 -14.94 19.76 -2.54
C GLU A 123 -14.48 19.37 -3.97
N LYS A 124 -13.18 19.21 -4.17
CA LYS A 124 -12.60 18.75 -5.44
C LYS A 124 -11.91 17.41 -5.27
N VAL A 125 -11.93 16.62 -6.32
CA VAL A 125 -11.12 15.42 -6.43
C VAL A 125 -10.15 15.54 -7.60
N VAL A 126 -8.88 15.22 -7.35
CA VAL A 126 -7.86 15.15 -8.39
C VAL A 126 -7.41 13.70 -8.54
N VAL A 127 -7.34 13.25 -9.77
CA VAL A 127 -6.90 11.91 -10.15
C VAL A 127 -5.91 11.96 -11.30
N LEU A 128 -4.97 11.02 -11.31
CA LEU A 128 -4.05 10.78 -12.42
C LEU A 128 -4.41 9.43 -13.04
N ASP A 129 -4.68 9.42 -14.33
CA ASP A 129 -5.00 8.18 -15.05
C ASP A 129 -3.77 7.49 -15.64
N GLY A 130 -3.95 6.25 -16.08
CA GLY A 130 -2.89 5.48 -16.73
C GLY A 130 -2.42 6.04 -18.07
N ALA A 131 -3.12 7.05 -18.61
CA ALA A 131 -2.72 7.80 -19.81
C ALA A 131 -1.86 9.04 -19.48
N GLY A 132 -1.49 9.23 -18.21
CA GLY A 132 -0.71 10.39 -17.76
C GLY A 132 -1.52 11.69 -17.77
N VAL A 133 -2.84 11.59 -17.74
CA VAL A 133 -3.73 12.74 -17.67
C VAL A 133 -4.14 12.99 -16.23
N LEU A 134 -3.78 14.15 -15.73
CA LEU A 134 -4.25 14.68 -14.46
C LEU A 134 -5.60 15.39 -14.69
N SER A 135 -6.58 15.11 -13.85
CA SER A 135 -7.91 15.71 -13.98
C SER A 135 -8.46 16.10 -12.63
N SER A 136 -9.11 17.25 -12.56
CA SER A 136 -9.83 17.72 -11.39
C SER A 136 -11.32 17.74 -11.66
N TYR A 137 -12.11 17.33 -10.65
CA TYR A 137 -13.57 17.33 -10.70
C TYR A 137 -14.13 17.95 -9.44
N ASP A 138 -15.23 18.63 -9.57
CA ASP A 138 -16.04 19.09 -8.46
C ASP A 138 -16.92 17.96 -7.94
N LEU A 139 -16.83 17.64 -6.66
CA LEU A 139 -17.54 16.52 -6.03
C LEU A 139 -19.04 16.74 -5.89
N THR A 140 -19.48 18.00 -5.87
CA THR A 140 -20.90 18.34 -5.72
C THR A 140 -21.63 18.29 -7.06
N SER A 141 -21.09 18.96 -8.06
CA SER A 141 -21.68 19.03 -9.41
C SER A 141 -21.25 17.86 -10.33
N GLU A 142 -20.23 17.08 -9.92
CA GLU A 142 -19.60 15.98 -10.69
C GLU A 142 -18.99 16.44 -12.02
N LYS A 143 -18.82 17.74 -12.20
CA LYS A 143 -18.28 18.29 -13.44
C LYS A 143 -16.76 18.35 -13.36
N LYS A 144 -16.14 18.05 -14.51
CA LYS A 144 -14.72 18.28 -14.68
C LYS A 144 -14.41 19.77 -14.64
N ILE A 145 -13.47 20.15 -13.77
CA ILE A 145 -12.97 21.52 -13.66
C ILE A 145 -11.89 21.74 -14.71
N TRP A 146 -10.86 20.89 -14.70
CA TRP A 146 -9.78 20.96 -15.67
C TRP A 146 -9.19 19.55 -15.93
N LYS A 147 -8.39 19.44 -16.98
CA LYS A 147 -7.55 18.28 -17.29
C LYS A 147 -6.25 18.74 -17.94
N SER A 148 -5.15 18.05 -17.63
CA SER A 148 -3.83 18.32 -18.16
C SER A 148 -3.09 17.05 -18.49
N GLN A 149 -2.40 17.00 -19.64
CA GLN A 149 -1.50 15.91 -19.99
C GLN A 149 -0.13 16.17 -19.35
N ILE A 150 0.16 15.54 -18.22
CA ILE A 150 1.41 15.78 -17.48
C ILE A 150 2.56 14.86 -17.90
N PHE A 151 2.25 13.70 -18.50
CA PHE A 151 3.24 12.78 -19.06
C PHE A 151 2.89 12.47 -20.51
N GLU A 152 3.91 12.45 -21.38
CA GLU A 152 3.73 12.20 -22.81
C GLU A 152 3.16 10.81 -23.10
N LYS A 153 2.24 10.72 -24.07
CA LYS A 153 1.58 9.47 -24.47
C LYS A 153 2.55 8.39 -24.98
N SER A 154 3.70 8.77 -25.49
CA SER A 154 4.73 7.84 -25.99
C SER A 154 5.31 6.94 -24.92
N PHE A 155 5.27 7.37 -23.67
CA PHE A 155 5.73 6.58 -22.51
C PHE A 155 4.69 5.58 -21.99
N LEU A 156 3.43 5.67 -22.46
CA LEU A 156 2.26 5.01 -21.87
C LEU A 156 2.20 3.51 -22.04
N LYS A 157 2.98 2.88 -22.90
CA LYS A 157 2.91 1.43 -23.11
C LYS A 157 3.37 0.57 -21.93
N ASN A 158 4.01 1.19 -20.93
CA ASN A 158 4.65 0.49 -19.82
C ASN A 158 4.37 1.12 -18.43
N TYR A 159 3.39 2.01 -18.29
CA TYR A 159 3.07 2.61 -16.99
C TYR A 159 2.61 1.56 -16.00
N ARG A 160 3.26 1.49 -14.85
CA ARG A 160 2.93 0.49 -13.84
C ARG A 160 2.20 1.06 -12.63
N THR A 161 2.48 2.29 -12.20
CA THR A 161 1.87 2.85 -11.00
C THR A 161 2.02 4.37 -10.94
N PRO A 162 1.26 5.17 -11.72
CA PRO A 162 1.28 6.60 -11.49
C PRO A 162 0.73 6.91 -10.11
N ARG A 163 1.36 7.84 -9.40
CA ARG A 163 0.93 8.27 -8.06
C ARG A 163 0.99 9.78 -7.98
N ILE A 164 0.15 10.32 -7.12
CA ILE A 164 0.07 11.75 -6.88
C ILE A 164 0.06 12.06 -5.39
N SER A 165 0.51 13.25 -5.06
CA SER A 165 0.34 13.86 -3.75
C SER A 165 0.19 15.37 -3.88
N TYR A 166 -0.24 16.00 -2.81
CA TYR A 166 -0.45 17.44 -2.75
C TYR A 166 0.42 18.07 -1.67
N ALA A 167 1.02 19.19 -1.98
CA ALA A 167 1.60 20.09 -1.00
C ALA A 167 1.69 21.51 -1.57
N ASP A 168 1.33 22.50 -0.77
CA ASP A 168 1.54 23.94 -1.02
C ASP A 168 1.10 24.40 -2.43
N GLY A 169 -0.17 24.13 -2.79
CA GLY A 169 -0.76 24.53 -4.08
C GLY A 169 -0.26 23.74 -5.29
N LYS A 170 0.56 22.71 -5.08
CA LYS A 170 1.12 21.88 -6.15
C LYS A 170 0.68 20.44 -6.01
N ILE A 171 0.47 19.82 -7.17
CA ILE A 171 0.25 18.38 -7.30
C ILE A 171 1.54 17.77 -7.84
N PHE A 172 2.18 16.93 -7.04
CA PHE A 172 3.34 16.17 -7.46
C PHE A 172 2.87 14.81 -8.00
N ALA A 173 3.45 14.40 -9.11
CA ALA A 173 3.06 13.19 -9.80
C ALA A 173 4.28 12.39 -10.26
N ILE A 174 4.19 11.06 -10.19
CA ILE A 174 5.15 10.14 -10.82
C ILE A 174 4.48 9.34 -11.92
N SER A 175 5.25 9.05 -12.97
CA SER A 175 4.74 8.28 -14.12
C SER A 175 4.78 6.77 -13.93
N GLY A 176 5.48 6.26 -12.90
CA GLY A 176 5.73 4.82 -12.74
C GLY A 176 6.68 4.23 -13.80
N ILE A 177 7.37 5.08 -14.57
CA ILE A 177 8.48 4.67 -15.46
C ILE A 177 9.78 5.35 -15.01
N ASN A 178 9.93 6.64 -15.30
CA ASN A 178 11.18 7.36 -15.02
C ASN A 178 10.96 8.88 -14.88
N ARG A 179 9.76 9.33 -14.56
CA ARG A 179 9.47 10.77 -14.46
C ARG A 179 8.76 11.15 -13.18
N ILE A 180 9.11 12.34 -12.70
CA ILE A 180 8.37 13.10 -11.70
C ILE A 180 8.01 14.45 -12.31
N ALA A 181 6.84 14.98 -11.95
CA ALA A 181 6.37 16.29 -12.38
C ALA A 181 5.65 17.00 -11.25
N ALA A 182 5.62 18.32 -11.31
CA ALA A 182 4.71 19.15 -10.53
C ALA A 182 3.74 19.88 -11.44
N ALA A 183 2.48 19.98 -11.01
CA ALA A 183 1.44 20.73 -11.68
C ALA A 183 0.74 21.67 -10.70
N SER A 184 0.19 22.74 -11.20
CA SER A 184 -0.63 23.68 -10.45
C SER A 184 -1.96 23.02 -10.03
N GLU A 185 -2.37 23.17 -8.77
CA GLU A 185 -3.68 22.73 -8.28
C GLU A 185 -4.83 23.47 -8.97
N VAL A 186 -4.61 24.72 -9.38
CA VAL A 186 -5.66 25.61 -9.88
C VAL A 186 -6.20 25.17 -11.24
N ASP A 187 -5.30 24.85 -12.15
CA ASP A 187 -5.61 24.61 -13.58
C ASP A 187 -4.92 23.37 -14.16
N GLY A 188 -4.05 22.72 -13.40
CA GLY A 188 -3.28 21.57 -13.84
C GLY A 188 -2.10 21.92 -14.76
N GLU A 189 -1.71 23.20 -14.88
CA GLU A 189 -0.53 23.59 -15.67
C GLU A 189 0.71 22.88 -15.14
N VAL A 190 1.51 22.30 -16.04
CA VAL A 190 2.77 21.65 -15.69
C VAL A 190 3.81 22.70 -15.33
N LEU A 191 4.17 22.77 -14.07
CA LEU A 191 5.19 23.69 -13.55
C LEU A 191 6.60 23.24 -13.92
N TRP A 192 6.86 21.96 -13.79
CA TRP A 192 8.11 21.32 -14.20
C TRP A 192 7.91 19.80 -14.37
N SER A 193 8.80 19.17 -15.13
CA SER A 193 8.90 17.72 -15.31
C SER A 193 10.34 17.31 -15.43
N LYS A 194 10.76 16.32 -14.64
CA LYS A 194 12.15 15.82 -14.59
C LYS A 194 12.21 14.32 -14.81
N GLU A 195 13.30 13.88 -15.40
CA GLU A 195 13.62 12.48 -15.55
C GLU A 195 14.37 11.96 -14.32
N ILE A 196 14.05 10.73 -13.91
CA ILE A 196 14.71 10.00 -12.84
C ILE A 196 15.38 8.79 -13.49
N SER A 197 16.62 8.48 -13.10
CA SER A 197 17.39 7.36 -13.68
C SER A 197 16.85 5.97 -13.36
N SER A 198 15.90 5.87 -12.42
CA SER A 198 15.27 4.63 -11.94
C SER A 198 13.76 4.78 -11.91
N ILE A 199 13.04 3.67 -11.78
CA ILE A 199 11.57 3.67 -11.75
C ILE A 199 11.08 4.16 -10.38
N PRO A 200 10.39 5.32 -10.30
CA PRO A 200 9.78 5.78 -9.06
C PRO A 200 8.58 4.91 -8.74
N ILE A 201 8.49 4.43 -7.49
CA ILE A 201 7.49 3.45 -7.06
C ILE A 201 6.73 3.85 -5.79
N SER A 202 7.26 4.77 -4.97
CA SER A 202 6.52 5.36 -3.85
C SER A 202 5.65 6.53 -4.33
N SER A 203 4.64 6.92 -3.56
CA SER A 203 4.02 8.22 -3.75
C SER A 203 5.05 9.33 -3.53
N PRO A 204 5.03 10.41 -4.33
CA PRO A 204 5.81 11.58 -3.97
C PRO A 204 5.30 12.15 -2.66
N VAL A 205 6.19 12.64 -1.81
CA VAL A 205 5.84 13.29 -0.54
C VAL A 205 6.59 14.61 -0.44
N SER A 206 5.93 15.68 -0.05
CA SER A 206 6.55 17.02 -0.04
C SER A 206 6.25 17.78 1.24
N ASP A 207 7.22 18.58 1.69
CA ASP A 207 7.08 19.57 2.76
C ASP A 207 6.90 21.01 2.23
N GLY A 208 6.63 21.16 0.93
CA GLY A 208 6.52 22.43 0.22
C GLY A 208 7.86 22.99 -0.26
N LYS A 209 8.98 22.57 0.30
CA LYS A 209 10.34 22.96 -0.11
C LYS A 209 11.00 21.90 -1.00
N LEU A 210 11.00 20.67 -0.55
CA LEU A 210 11.49 19.52 -1.28
C LEU A 210 10.36 18.52 -1.52
N VAL A 211 10.47 17.75 -2.59
CA VAL A 211 9.64 16.59 -2.88
C VAL A 211 10.51 15.34 -2.94
N TYR A 212 10.09 14.31 -2.22
CA TYR A 212 10.82 13.06 -2.04
C TYR A 212 10.10 11.91 -2.73
N VAL A 213 10.86 11.03 -3.37
CA VAL A 213 10.34 9.83 -4.02
C VAL A 213 11.34 8.69 -3.91
N SER A 214 10.86 7.49 -3.60
CA SER A 214 11.67 6.26 -3.59
C SER A 214 11.49 5.48 -4.89
N THR A 215 12.55 4.81 -5.31
CA THR A 215 12.64 4.08 -6.56
C THR A 215 12.88 2.58 -6.35
N ASN A 216 12.62 1.78 -7.38
CA ASN A 216 12.70 0.33 -7.33
C ASN A 216 14.13 -0.24 -7.12
N ASP A 217 15.16 0.59 -7.28
CA ASP A 217 16.56 0.25 -7.01
C ASP A 217 17.04 0.71 -5.62
N ASN A 218 16.08 0.90 -4.68
CA ASN A 218 16.33 1.32 -3.31
C ASN A 218 17.06 2.66 -3.20
N LYS A 219 16.66 3.63 -4.02
CA LYS A 219 17.12 5.02 -3.88
C LYS A 219 15.96 5.93 -3.49
N THR A 220 16.29 6.97 -2.76
CA THR A 220 15.39 8.08 -2.48
C THR A 220 15.97 9.35 -3.07
N TYR A 221 15.19 10.02 -3.89
CA TYR A 221 15.51 11.29 -4.54
C TYR A 221 14.77 12.42 -3.83
N ALA A 222 15.44 13.55 -3.69
CA ALA A 222 14.80 14.80 -3.28
C ALA A 222 15.03 15.85 -4.39
N PHE A 223 13.93 16.50 -4.75
CA PHE A 223 13.92 17.58 -5.73
C PHE A 223 13.42 18.86 -5.09
N ASP A 224 13.90 20.02 -5.53
CA ASP A 224 13.30 21.29 -5.18
C ASP A 224 11.83 21.33 -5.66
N ALA A 225 10.92 21.64 -4.77
CA ALA A 225 9.49 21.58 -5.04
C ALA A 225 9.02 22.63 -6.07
N ASN A 226 9.78 23.72 -6.27
CA ASN A 226 9.46 24.81 -7.20
C ASN A 226 10.10 24.64 -8.57
N SER A 227 11.37 24.24 -8.62
CA SER A 227 12.13 24.14 -9.87
C SER A 227 12.24 22.71 -10.41
N GLY A 228 12.04 21.70 -9.54
CA GLY A 228 12.29 20.31 -9.86
C GLY A 228 13.78 19.96 -9.95
N ASP A 229 14.68 20.83 -9.52
CA ASP A 229 16.11 20.55 -9.55
C ASP A 229 16.46 19.52 -8.47
N LEU A 230 17.36 18.59 -8.84
CA LEU A 230 17.80 17.53 -7.92
C LEU A 230 18.59 18.13 -6.76
N ALA A 231 18.11 17.98 -5.55
CA ALA A 231 18.79 18.41 -4.33
C ALA A 231 19.77 17.35 -3.82
N TRP A 232 19.32 16.12 -3.69
CA TRP A 232 20.16 15.00 -3.23
C TRP A 232 19.55 13.63 -3.60
N VAL A 233 20.40 12.60 -3.54
CA VAL A 233 20.02 11.19 -3.70
C VAL A 233 20.65 10.38 -2.56
N GLN A 234 19.85 9.59 -1.87
CA GLN A 234 20.30 8.60 -0.90
C GLN A 234 20.06 7.20 -1.45
N SER A 235 21.01 6.29 -1.25
CA SER A 235 20.91 4.89 -1.68
C SER A 235 20.90 3.95 -0.47
N GLY A 236 19.97 3.01 -0.44
CA GLY A 236 20.00 1.84 0.42
C GLY A 236 20.79 0.69 -0.23
N ILE A 237 20.74 -0.49 0.38
CA ILE A 237 21.38 -1.69 -0.19
C ILE A 237 20.56 -2.16 -1.41
N GLY A 238 21.21 -2.21 -2.57
CA GLY A 238 20.60 -2.73 -3.79
C GLY A 238 20.32 -4.23 -3.70
N ARG A 239 19.14 -4.68 -4.16
CA ARG A 239 18.81 -6.10 -4.35
C ARG A 239 18.37 -6.37 -5.79
N ALA A 240 18.62 -7.59 -6.25
CA ALA A 240 18.29 -8.00 -7.62
C ALA A 240 16.78 -8.25 -7.83
N THR A 241 16.01 -8.46 -6.77
CA THR A 241 14.57 -8.76 -6.82
C THR A 241 13.83 -8.00 -5.73
N ALA A 242 12.79 -7.28 -6.12
CA ALA A 242 11.86 -6.60 -5.23
C ALA A 242 10.43 -6.96 -5.64
N ILE A 243 9.50 -7.03 -4.68
CA ILE A 243 8.07 -7.03 -4.98
C ILE A 243 7.70 -5.64 -5.51
N LEU A 244 6.63 -5.56 -6.30
CA LEU A 244 6.10 -4.30 -6.85
C LEU A 244 5.30 -3.50 -5.78
N GLY A 245 5.85 -3.33 -4.60
CA GLY A 245 5.31 -2.48 -3.55
C GLY A 245 6.47 -1.72 -2.92
N VAL A 246 6.27 -0.49 -2.54
CA VAL A 246 7.22 0.27 -1.71
C VAL A 246 6.44 1.22 -0.84
N ALA A 247 6.85 1.24 0.41
CA ALA A 247 6.40 2.20 1.39
C ALA A 247 6.64 3.64 0.91
N ASP A 248 5.69 4.51 1.17
CA ASP A 248 5.90 5.94 0.92
C ASP A 248 6.90 6.52 1.93
N PRO A 249 7.74 7.48 1.54
CA PRO A 249 8.54 8.26 2.48
C PRO A 249 7.66 8.99 3.49
N VAL A 250 8.14 9.15 4.71
CA VAL A 250 7.40 9.83 5.77
C VAL A 250 8.20 11.00 6.30
N ILE A 251 7.63 12.20 6.23
CA ILE A 251 8.22 13.43 6.78
C ILE A 251 7.75 13.59 8.23
N PHE A 252 8.70 13.81 9.13
CA PHE A 252 8.41 14.17 10.51
C PHE A 252 9.50 15.13 11.03
N ASP A 253 9.13 16.35 11.36
CA ASP A 253 10.05 17.42 11.73
C ASP A 253 11.19 17.58 10.69
N ASP A 254 12.44 17.43 11.10
CA ASP A 254 13.63 17.48 10.23
C ASP A 254 14.04 16.14 9.63
N TYR A 255 13.25 15.09 9.89
CA TYR A 255 13.55 13.75 9.42
C TYR A 255 12.70 13.36 8.20
N LEU A 256 13.29 12.53 7.38
CA LEU A 256 12.63 11.73 6.36
C LEU A 256 12.85 10.25 6.69
N VAL A 257 11.78 9.53 6.98
CA VAL A 257 11.83 8.08 7.20
C VAL A 257 11.54 7.39 5.88
N VAL A 258 12.43 6.51 5.44
CA VAL A 258 12.30 5.76 4.19
C VAL A 258 12.51 4.28 4.43
N SER A 259 11.78 3.45 3.73
CA SER A 259 11.90 2.00 3.77
C SER A 259 12.23 1.47 2.39
N TYR A 260 13.00 0.37 2.35
CA TYR A 260 13.44 -0.23 1.10
C TYR A 260 13.04 -1.70 0.98
N SER A 261 13.02 -2.19 -0.25
CA SER A 261 12.73 -3.59 -0.55
C SER A 261 13.80 -4.57 -0.02
N SER A 262 14.94 -4.05 0.44
CA SER A 262 15.95 -4.82 1.16
C SER A 262 15.53 -5.20 2.59
N GLY A 263 14.44 -4.64 3.11
CA GLY A 263 14.01 -4.78 4.50
C GLY A 263 14.64 -3.76 5.44
N GLU A 264 15.35 -2.79 4.90
CA GLU A 264 15.96 -1.72 5.66
C GLU A 264 15.03 -0.52 5.80
N ILE A 265 15.11 0.13 6.95
CA ILE A 265 14.47 1.41 7.23
C ILE A 265 15.54 2.43 7.66
N TYR A 266 15.45 3.63 7.14
CA TYR A 266 16.37 4.73 7.42
C TYR A 266 15.60 5.91 8.00
N ALA A 267 16.24 6.65 8.92
CA ALA A 267 15.91 8.05 9.17
C ALA A 267 17.00 8.92 8.56
N LEU A 268 16.61 9.80 7.68
CA LEU A 268 17.49 10.73 6.99
C LEU A 268 17.21 12.15 7.48
N LYS A 269 18.21 13.03 7.41
CA LYS A 269 17.99 14.49 7.47
C LYS A 269 17.31 14.90 6.16
N LYS A 270 16.08 15.37 6.23
CA LYS A 270 15.27 15.64 5.03
C LYS A 270 15.90 16.66 4.07
N GLN A 271 16.71 17.61 4.56
CA GLN A 271 17.32 18.65 3.75
C GLN A 271 18.56 18.18 2.97
N THR A 272 19.31 17.23 3.50
CA THR A 272 20.61 16.82 2.93
C THR A 272 20.66 15.37 2.48
N GLY A 273 19.71 14.54 2.91
CA GLY A 273 19.73 13.10 2.65
C GLY A 273 20.70 12.31 3.55
N ASP A 274 21.42 12.97 4.45
CA ASP A 274 22.36 12.28 5.36
C ASP A 274 21.62 11.30 6.26
N ALA A 275 22.09 10.06 6.32
CA ALA A 275 21.54 9.06 7.21
C ALA A 275 21.86 9.38 8.67
N VAL A 276 20.84 9.48 9.51
CA VAL A 276 20.98 9.60 10.95
C VAL A 276 21.16 8.21 11.56
N TRP A 277 20.37 7.27 11.10
CA TRP A 277 20.47 5.85 11.44
C TRP A 277 19.82 4.99 10.37
N SER A 278 20.14 3.70 10.38
CA SER A 278 19.45 2.65 9.63
C SER A 278 19.22 1.43 10.51
N GLN A 279 18.13 0.70 10.26
CA GLN A 279 17.79 -0.54 10.92
C GLN A 279 17.34 -1.58 9.90
N ASP A 280 17.59 -2.85 10.20
CA ASP A 280 17.17 -3.99 9.39
C ASP A 280 15.99 -4.69 10.09
N LEU A 281 14.85 -4.81 9.38
CA LEU A 281 13.64 -5.50 9.85
C LEU A 281 13.57 -6.94 9.34
N ASN A 282 14.65 -7.49 8.81
CA ASN A 282 14.73 -8.89 8.45
C ASN A 282 14.86 -9.77 9.69
N ILE A 283 14.21 -10.93 9.68
CA ILE A 283 14.48 -11.95 10.69
C ILE A 283 15.86 -12.55 10.38
N SER A 284 16.76 -12.52 11.38
CA SER A 284 18.11 -13.10 11.26
C SER A 284 18.02 -14.54 10.74
N LYS A 285 18.71 -14.83 9.64
CA LYS A 285 18.68 -16.10 8.95
C LYS A 285 19.37 -17.19 9.77
N ALA A 286 18.58 -18.09 10.32
CA ALA A 286 19.08 -19.41 10.72
C ALA A 286 18.90 -20.46 9.62
N THR A 287 18.25 -20.14 8.49
CA THR A 287 17.99 -21.09 7.40
C THR A 287 18.28 -20.49 6.03
N SER A 288 19.08 -21.20 5.27
CA SER A 288 19.65 -20.88 3.95
C SER A 288 18.66 -21.00 2.78
N SER A 289 17.47 -20.44 2.86
CA SER A 289 16.61 -20.33 1.69
C SER A 289 16.49 -18.87 1.25
N ASP A 290 17.09 -18.55 0.11
CA ASP A 290 17.16 -17.20 -0.49
C ASP A 290 15.80 -16.65 -1.01
N PHE A 291 14.68 -17.24 -0.60
CA PHE A 291 13.35 -16.93 -1.12
C PHE A 291 12.44 -16.14 -0.16
N TYR A 292 12.94 -15.61 0.94
CA TYR A 292 12.14 -14.72 1.77
C TYR A 292 12.11 -13.33 1.14
N LEU A 293 10.90 -12.91 0.79
CA LEU A 293 10.62 -11.53 0.41
C LEU A 293 10.65 -10.68 1.68
N ASN A 294 11.69 -9.90 1.83
CA ASN A 294 11.96 -9.12 3.04
C ASN A 294 11.51 -7.65 2.90
N ASP A 295 10.70 -7.37 1.89
CA ASP A 295 10.28 -6.01 1.54
C ASP A 295 9.50 -5.35 2.69
N ILE A 296 9.70 -4.06 2.87
CA ILE A 296 8.84 -3.22 3.68
C ILE A 296 7.91 -2.49 2.73
N ASP A 297 6.71 -3.04 2.53
CA ASP A 297 5.71 -2.50 1.60
C ASP A 297 4.75 -1.54 2.30
N ALA A 298 4.48 -1.78 3.59
CA ALA A 298 3.64 -0.90 4.39
C ALA A 298 4.39 0.38 4.75
N THR A 299 3.74 1.51 4.54
CA THR A 299 4.29 2.83 4.88
C THR A 299 4.51 2.95 6.39
N PRO A 300 5.70 3.33 6.86
CA PRO A 300 5.95 3.56 8.27
C PRO A 300 5.04 4.66 8.82
N LEU A 301 4.71 4.57 10.09
CA LEU A 301 4.04 5.64 10.82
C LEU A 301 5.01 6.26 11.81
N VAL A 302 5.09 7.57 11.83
CA VAL A 302 5.88 8.29 12.84
C VAL A 302 4.94 9.06 13.75
N LYS A 303 4.96 8.73 15.04
CA LYS A 303 4.12 9.37 16.03
C LYS A 303 4.89 9.54 17.33
N ASP A 304 4.80 10.70 17.94
CA ASP A 304 5.46 11.00 19.22
C ASP A 304 6.97 10.67 19.26
N GLY A 305 7.67 10.88 18.14
CA GLY A 305 9.09 10.57 18.01
C GLY A 305 9.41 9.06 17.95
N ILE A 306 8.44 8.23 17.66
CA ILE A 306 8.58 6.78 17.48
C ILE A 306 8.16 6.42 16.05
N VAL A 307 9.00 5.64 15.39
CA VAL A 307 8.75 5.04 14.08
C VAL A 307 8.19 3.64 14.29
N TYR A 308 6.99 3.40 13.78
CA TYR A 308 6.39 2.07 13.71
C TYR A 308 6.52 1.56 12.29
N ALA A 309 7.02 0.36 12.12
CA ALA A 309 7.20 -0.25 10.81
C ALA A 309 6.88 -1.74 10.85
N ILE A 310 6.33 -2.24 9.75
CA ILE A 310 6.00 -3.65 9.55
C ILE A 310 6.63 -4.15 8.26
N GLY A 311 7.39 -5.24 8.35
CA GLY A 311 8.03 -5.88 7.21
C GLY A 311 7.31 -7.16 6.78
N ASN A 312 7.30 -7.41 5.49
CA ASN A 312 6.78 -8.65 4.91
C ASN A 312 7.59 -9.89 5.37
N GLY A 313 8.88 -9.68 5.64
CA GLY A 313 9.78 -10.71 6.18
C GLY A 313 9.48 -11.17 7.61
N GLY A 314 8.44 -10.63 8.23
CA GLY A 314 7.92 -11.11 9.51
C GLY A 314 8.27 -10.30 10.74
N LEU A 315 8.82 -9.10 10.62
CA LEU A 315 9.15 -8.27 11.78
C LEU A 315 8.37 -6.96 11.79
N THR A 316 7.68 -6.71 12.90
CA THR A 316 7.11 -5.41 13.25
C THR A 316 7.91 -4.80 14.39
N ALA A 317 8.19 -3.51 14.32
CA ALA A 317 9.02 -2.82 15.31
C ALA A 317 8.52 -1.42 15.64
N ALA A 318 8.83 -0.98 16.87
CA ALA A 318 8.85 0.42 17.25
C ALA A 318 10.32 0.85 17.47
N ILE A 319 10.69 1.94 16.80
CA ILE A 319 12.05 2.44 16.75
C ILE A 319 12.03 3.90 17.19
N ARG A 320 12.93 4.29 18.09
CA ARG A 320 13.04 5.70 18.47
C ARG A 320 13.60 6.52 17.30
N LEU A 321 12.87 7.54 16.86
CA LEU A 321 13.24 8.33 15.69
C LEU A 321 14.60 9.02 15.82
N LYS A 322 14.92 9.49 17.03
CA LYS A 322 16.15 10.28 17.28
C LYS A 322 17.45 9.49 17.07
N ASP A 323 17.47 8.22 17.45
CA ASP A 323 18.70 7.42 17.55
C ASP A 323 18.61 6.01 16.94
N GLY A 324 17.44 5.62 16.41
CA GLY A 324 17.25 4.32 15.78
C GLY A 324 17.16 3.14 16.76
N ASN A 325 17.15 3.38 18.08
CA ASN A 325 17.06 2.29 19.04
C ASN A 325 15.69 1.62 19.02
N PHE A 326 15.67 0.29 18.94
CA PHE A 326 14.43 -0.47 19.06
C PHE A 326 13.85 -0.32 20.47
N LEU A 327 12.60 0.09 20.54
CA LEU A 327 11.80 0.04 21.77
C LEU A 327 11.22 -1.35 21.96
N TRP A 328 10.77 -1.96 20.90
CA TRP A 328 10.36 -3.36 20.83
C TRP A 328 10.41 -3.89 19.39
N LYS A 329 10.49 -5.21 19.29
CA LYS A 329 10.36 -5.99 18.04
C LYS A 329 9.46 -7.18 18.26
N LYS A 330 8.60 -7.50 17.30
CA LYS A 330 7.67 -8.64 17.32
C LYS A 330 7.66 -9.36 15.98
N GLN A 331 7.51 -10.67 16.02
CA GLN A 331 7.36 -11.49 14.81
C GLN A 331 5.92 -11.39 14.32
N ILE A 332 5.61 -10.31 13.64
CA ILE A 332 4.33 -10.03 12.98
C ILE A 332 4.67 -9.57 11.58
N ALA A 333 4.20 -10.29 10.56
CA ALA A 333 4.41 -9.97 9.15
C ALA A 333 3.22 -9.22 8.57
N GLY A 334 3.44 -8.23 7.72
CA GLY A 334 2.37 -7.52 7.03
C GLY A 334 2.89 -6.71 5.86
N ILE A 335 2.00 -6.48 4.91
CA ILE A 335 2.27 -5.69 3.70
C ILE A 335 1.26 -4.56 3.50
N VAL A 336 0.24 -4.51 4.33
CA VAL A 336 -0.81 -3.50 4.28
C VAL A 336 -0.50 -2.42 5.29
N ASP A 337 -0.73 -1.16 4.92
CA ASP A 337 -0.63 -0.04 5.84
C ASP A 337 -1.48 -0.30 7.08
N PHE A 338 -0.94 0.05 8.23
CA PHE A 338 -1.61 -0.09 9.50
C PHE A 338 -2.11 1.27 10.00
N TRP A 339 -2.97 1.26 10.99
CA TRP A 339 -3.58 2.48 11.55
C TRP A 339 -3.30 2.59 13.05
N ALA A 340 -2.84 3.76 13.49
CA ALA A 340 -2.69 4.05 14.91
C ALA A 340 -3.90 4.84 15.42
N ALA A 341 -4.45 4.42 16.54
CA ALA A 341 -5.43 5.20 17.28
C ALA A 341 -5.29 4.95 18.78
N GLY A 342 -5.20 6.01 19.56
CA GLY A 342 -4.89 5.96 20.98
C GLY A 342 -3.57 5.21 21.24
N GLU A 343 -3.60 4.24 22.13
CA GLU A 343 -2.42 3.45 22.52
C GLU A 343 -2.21 2.19 21.67
N PHE A 344 -2.96 2.02 20.57
CA PHE A 344 -2.92 0.81 19.75
C PHE A 344 -2.63 1.09 18.29
N LEU A 345 -1.99 0.09 17.66
CA LEU A 345 -1.86 -0.07 16.22
C LEU A 345 -2.85 -1.15 15.78
N PHE A 346 -3.64 -0.85 14.77
CA PHE A 346 -4.52 -1.82 14.12
C PHE A 346 -3.89 -2.23 12.80
N MET A 347 -3.70 -3.52 12.58
CA MET A 347 -2.98 -4.03 11.42
C MET A 347 -3.53 -5.36 10.91
N ILE A 348 -3.31 -5.63 9.63
CA ILE A 348 -3.67 -6.89 8.98
C ILE A 348 -2.39 -7.67 8.74
N GLU A 349 -2.30 -8.82 9.37
CA GLU A 349 -1.18 -9.75 9.27
C GLU A 349 -1.33 -10.63 8.01
N ASN A 350 -0.23 -11.14 7.46
CA ASN A 350 -0.17 -11.87 6.19
C ASN A 350 -1.06 -13.14 6.10
N SER A 351 -1.55 -13.67 7.23
CA SER A 351 -2.53 -14.77 7.27
C SER A 351 -3.97 -14.28 7.43
N ASP A 352 -4.25 -13.06 7.00
CA ASP A 352 -5.58 -12.42 7.02
C ASP A 352 -6.15 -12.29 8.44
N LYS A 353 -5.29 -12.00 9.43
CA LYS A 353 -5.71 -11.70 10.81
C LYS A 353 -5.63 -10.20 11.06
N LEU A 354 -6.71 -9.67 11.60
CA LEU A 354 -6.78 -8.30 12.13
C LEU A 354 -6.31 -8.31 13.57
N LEU A 355 -5.39 -7.42 13.90
CA LEU A 355 -4.74 -7.35 15.21
C LEU A 355 -4.89 -5.96 15.81
N ALA A 356 -5.01 -5.88 17.14
CA ALA A 356 -4.69 -4.68 17.90
C ALA A 356 -3.40 -4.90 18.67
N VAL A 357 -2.40 -4.08 18.40
CA VAL A 357 -1.05 -4.19 18.95
C VAL A 357 -0.74 -2.96 19.79
N SER A 358 -0.28 -3.14 21.02
CA SER A 358 0.10 -2.04 21.90
C SER A 358 1.28 -1.25 21.33
N LYS A 359 1.12 0.05 21.16
CA LYS A 359 2.22 0.97 20.78
C LYS A 359 3.39 0.90 21.74
N LYS A 360 3.10 0.71 23.03
CA LYS A 360 4.09 0.73 24.11
C LYS A 360 4.94 -0.53 24.16
N THR A 361 4.35 -1.72 23.94
CA THR A 361 5.05 -3.00 24.19
C THR A 361 5.13 -3.92 22.98
N GLY A 362 4.38 -3.63 21.91
CA GLY A 362 4.20 -4.55 20.79
C GLY A 362 3.38 -5.80 21.14
N GLY A 363 2.82 -5.87 22.35
CA GLY A 363 1.93 -6.96 22.77
C GLY A 363 0.60 -6.92 22.01
N ILE A 364 0.06 -8.08 21.66
CA ILE A 364 -1.20 -8.19 20.94
C ILE A 364 -2.35 -8.21 21.92
N LYS A 365 -3.25 -7.24 21.85
CA LYS A 365 -4.45 -7.16 22.71
C LYS A 365 -5.51 -8.17 22.30
N TRP A 366 -5.80 -8.27 21.00
CA TRP A 366 -6.74 -9.22 20.43
C TRP A 366 -6.36 -9.59 18.99
N ILE A 367 -6.85 -10.74 18.54
CA ILE A 367 -6.68 -11.28 17.20
C ILE A 367 -8.07 -11.64 16.67
N SER A 368 -8.43 -11.18 15.48
CA SER A 368 -9.65 -11.53 14.78
C SER A 368 -9.35 -12.07 13.39
N GLN A 369 -9.88 -13.25 13.05
CA GLN A 369 -9.75 -13.81 11.72
C GLN A 369 -10.67 -13.06 10.76
N LEU A 370 -10.10 -12.47 9.71
CA LEU A 370 -10.87 -11.84 8.65
C LEU A 370 -11.53 -12.90 7.74
N PRO A 371 -12.65 -12.56 7.08
CA PRO A 371 -13.37 -13.51 6.23
C PRO A 371 -12.52 -14.07 5.09
N GLU A 372 -12.49 -15.38 4.96
CA GLU A 372 -11.88 -16.10 3.84
C GLU A 372 -12.87 -16.29 2.69
N LEU A 373 -12.39 -16.28 1.44
CA LEU A 373 -13.22 -16.56 0.27
C LEU A 373 -13.27 -18.08 0.04
N LYS A 374 -14.32 -18.72 0.51
CA LYS A 374 -14.58 -20.13 0.20
C LYS A 374 -15.55 -20.21 -0.99
N LYS A 375 -15.03 -20.44 -2.21
CA LYS A 375 -15.88 -20.86 -3.32
C LYS A 375 -15.95 -22.40 -3.31
N PRO A 376 -17.12 -23.01 -3.12
CA PRO A 376 -17.24 -24.46 -3.12
C PRO A 376 -16.65 -25.05 -4.41
N GLY A 377 -15.77 -26.05 -4.28
CA GLY A 377 -15.18 -26.78 -5.40
C GLY A 377 -14.08 -26.06 -6.19
N LYS A 378 -13.56 -24.91 -5.68
CA LYS A 378 -12.39 -24.24 -6.27
C LYS A 378 -11.25 -24.17 -5.26
N PRO A 379 -9.96 -24.18 -5.72
CA PRO A 379 -8.84 -23.89 -4.84
C PRO A 379 -9.08 -22.57 -4.12
N GLN A 380 -8.67 -22.47 -2.86
CA GLN A 380 -8.78 -21.26 -2.06
C GLN A 380 -8.11 -20.10 -2.79
N THR A 381 -8.89 -19.10 -3.20
CA THR A 381 -8.34 -17.88 -3.78
C THR A 381 -8.03 -16.93 -2.63
N LYS A 382 -6.78 -16.58 -2.46
CA LYS A 382 -6.38 -15.58 -1.46
C LYS A 382 -7.06 -14.26 -1.78
N ILE A 383 -7.73 -13.66 -0.79
CA ILE A 383 -8.30 -12.33 -0.89
C ILE A 383 -7.24 -11.34 -0.41
N PHE A 384 -7.15 -10.21 -1.09
CA PHE A 384 -6.29 -9.12 -0.68
C PHE A 384 -7.10 -8.02 0.00
N TYR A 385 -6.60 -7.56 1.13
CA TYR A 385 -7.08 -6.37 1.81
C TYR A 385 -6.26 -5.19 1.31
N SER A 386 -6.95 -4.10 0.93
CA SER A 386 -6.29 -2.95 0.28
C SER A 386 -5.90 -1.86 1.28
N GLY A 387 -6.35 -1.96 2.52
CA GLY A 387 -6.01 -1.04 3.60
C GLY A 387 -7.10 -0.91 4.64
N LEU A 388 -6.77 -0.23 5.73
CA LEU A 388 -7.70 0.04 6.83
C LEU A 388 -7.58 1.50 7.30
N VAL A 389 -8.69 2.06 7.76
CA VAL A 389 -8.80 3.42 8.29
C VAL A 389 -9.77 3.40 9.46
N MET A 390 -9.56 4.25 10.47
CA MET A 390 -10.53 4.41 11.57
C MET A 390 -11.41 5.64 11.32
N ALA A 391 -12.71 5.43 11.39
CA ALA A 391 -13.70 6.50 11.33
C ALA A 391 -14.95 6.12 12.14
N GLY A 392 -15.54 7.10 12.86
CA GLY A 392 -16.75 6.88 13.65
C GLY A 392 -16.60 5.77 14.68
N ASP A 393 -15.43 5.66 15.30
CA ASP A 393 -15.09 4.61 16.28
C ASP A 393 -15.16 3.18 15.70
N LYS A 394 -14.97 3.04 14.39
CA LYS A 394 -14.96 1.76 13.66
C LYS A 394 -13.73 1.63 12.78
N LEU A 395 -13.31 0.41 12.55
CA LEU A 395 -12.28 0.08 11.55
C LEU A 395 -12.96 -0.19 10.21
N LEU A 396 -12.64 0.62 9.21
CA LEU A 396 -13.08 0.45 7.83
C LEU A 396 -11.99 -0.30 7.07
N ILE A 397 -12.31 -1.45 6.53
CA ILE A 397 -11.34 -2.32 5.84
C ILE A 397 -11.84 -2.57 4.43
N SER A 398 -11.07 -2.10 3.45
CA SER A 398 -11.35 -2.36 2.04
C SER A 398 -10.77 -3.69 1.59
N ARG A 399 -11.55 -4.44 0.82
CA ARG A 399 -11.20 -5.74 0.27
C ARG A 399 -11.21 -5.67 -1.25
N ALA A 400 -10.18 -6.20 -1.89
CA ALA A 400 -9.93 -6.05 -3.33
C ALA A 400 -11.04 -6.62 -4.23
N ASP A 401 -11.86 -7.54 -3.74
CA ASP A 401 -12.99 -8.11 -4.48
C ASP A 401 -14.25 -7.24 -4.46
N GLY A 402 -14.20 -6.07 -3.81
CA GLY A 402 -15.30 -5.10 -3.81
C GLY A 402 -16.13 -5.11 -2.54
N GLN A 403 -15.57 -5.51 -1.41
CA GLN A 403 -16.25 -5.40 -0.12
C GLN A 403 -15.60 -4.34 0.77
N LEU A 404 -16.43 -3.62 1.51
CA LEU A 404 -16.04 -2.81 2.65
C LEU A 404 -16.52 -3.50 3.93
N LEU A 405 -15.57 -3.87 4.80
CA LEU A 405 -15.86 -4.42 6.11
C LEU A 405 -15.82 -3.31 7.15
N ILE A 406 -16.78 -3.33 8.06
CA ILE A 406 -16.76 -2.49 9.26
C ILE A 406 -16.52 -3.39 10.46
N ALA A 407 -15.44 -3.13 11.19
CA ALA A 407 -15.04 -3.91 12.35
C ALA A 407 -14.98 -3.07 13.61
N SER A 408 -15.27 -3.69 14.74
CA SER A 408 -15.08 -3.13 16.07
C SER A 408 -13.59 -3.00 16.40
N PRO A 409 -13.10 -1.85 16.83
CA PRO A 409 -11.70 -1.70 17.26
C PRO A 409 -11.46 -2.36 18.63
N PHE A 410 -12.51 -2.72 19.38
CA PHE A 410 -12.39 -3.23 20.73
C PHE A 410 -12.11 -4.75 20.79
N ASP A 411 -12.60 -5.50 19.79
CA ASP A 411 -12.45 -6.95 19.72
C ASP A 411 -12.21 -7.49 18.29
N GLY A 412 -12.17 -6.63 17.30
CA GLY A 412 -11.91 -6.97 15.90
C GLY A 412 -13.06 -7.68 15.18
N LYS A 413 -14.24 -7.78 15.80
CA LYS A 413 -15.41 -8.43 15.17
C LYS A 413 -15.89 -7.61 13.98
N ILE A 414 -16.20 -8.30 12.88
CA ILE A 414 -16.88 -7.70 11.75
C ILE A 414 -18.33 -7.47 12.12
N GLU A 415 -18.72 -6.21 12.21
CA GLU A 415 -20.09 -5.81 12.53
C GLU A 415 -20.96 -5.73 11.28
N LYS A 416 -20.36 -5.32 10.16
CA LYS A 416 -21.09 -5.17 8.89
C LYS A 416 -20.17 -5.35 7.68
N THR A 417 -20.76 -5.80 6.58
CA THR A 417 -20.09 -5.93 5.27
C THR A 417 -20.95 -5.29 4.21
N PHE A 418 -20.35 -4.46 3.37
CA PHE A 418 -20.99 -3.83 2.23
C PHE A 418 -20.42 -4.38 0.93
N GLU A 419 -21.33 -4.80 0.03
CA GLU A 419 -21.00 -5.24 -1.32
C GLU A 419 -21.01 -4.03 -2.25
N ILE A 420 -19.86 -3.72 -2.83
CA ILE A 420 -19.72 -2.59 -3.77
C ILE A 420 -19.84 -3.06 -5.23
N ASN A 421 -19.70 -4.36 -5.49
CA ASN A 421 -19.74 -4.97 -6.84
C ASN A 421 -18.69 -4.41 -7.82
N LYS A 422 -17.65 -3.76 -7.32
CA LYS A 422 -16.50 -3.24 -8.08
C LYS A 422 -15.22 -3.52 -7.31
N LYS A 423 -14.14 -3.82 -8.02
CA LYS A 423 -12.83 -4.03 -7.37
C LYS A 423 -12.37 -2.74 -6.69
N ILE A 424 -11.97 -2.85 -5.43
CA ILE A 424 -11.44 -1.74 -4.64
C ILE A 424 -9.92 -1.90 -4.59
N SER A 425 -9.19 -0.83 -4.89
CA SER A 425 -7.73 -0.87 -5.01
C SER A 425 -6.97 -0.26 -3.83
N HIS A 426 -7.68 0.47 -2.94
CA HIS A 426 -7.03 1.25 -1.88
C HIS A 426 -7.74 1.19 -0.56
N SER A 427 -7.05 1.75 0.47
CA SER A 427 -7.67 2.13 1.73
C SER A 427 -8.88 3.03 1.49
N PRO A 428 -9.91 2.94 2.34
CA PRO A 428 -10.99 3.91 2.33
C PRO A 428 -10.45 5.33 2.53
N VAL A 429 -11.03 6.29 1.86
CA VAL A 429 -10.74 7.72 2.02
C VAL A 429 -11.88 8.34 2.80
N VAL A 430 -11.58 9.10 3.85
CA VAL A 430 -12.61 9.75 4.68
C VAL A 430 -12.39 11.25 4.68
N VAL A 431 -13.36 12.00 4.15
CA VAL A 431 -13.32 13.44 4.06
C VAL A 431 -14.72 13.99 4.39
N ASN A 432 -14.80 14.98 5.26
CA ASN A 432 -16.06 15.61 5.69
C ASN A 432 -17.15 14.60 6.12
N GLY A 433 -16.73 13.54 6.84
CA GLY A 433 -17.63 12.48 7.30
C GLY A 433 -18.16 11.55 6.21
N LYS A 434 -17.71 11.69 4.97
CA LYS A 434 -18.04 10.82 3.85
C LYS A 434 -16.94 9.81 3.61
N ILE A 435 -17.32 8.59 3.25
CA ILE A 435 -16.38 7.52 2.89
C ILE A 435 -16.35 7.41 1.37
N TYR A 436 -15.15 7.49 0.81
CA TYR A 436 -14.93 7.29 -0.61
C TYR A 436 -14.10 6.03 -0.83
N LEU A 437 -14.55 5.20 -1.76
CA LEU A 437 -13.83 4.03 -2.23
C LEU A 437 -13.42 4.25 -3.68
N HIS A 438 -12.15 4.03 -3.93
CA HIS A 438 -11.61 4.14 -5.28
C HIS A 438 -11.65 2.79 -5.97
N SER A 439 -12.34 2.72 -7.11
CA SER A 439 -12.49 1.53 -7.92
C SER A 439 -11.86 1.72 -9.29
N ILE A 440 -11.15 0.71 -9.74
CA ILE A 440 -10.59 0.66 -11.10
C ILE A 440 -11.35 -0.40 -11.90
N GLY A 441 -12.12 0.07 -12.87
CA GLY A 441 -12.71 -0.77 -13.89
C GLY A 441 -11.76 -0.96 -15.08
N LYS A 442 -12.13 -1.84 -16.01
CA LYS A 442 -11.34 -2.09 -17.24
C LYS A 442 -11.07 -0.82 -18.05
N TYR A 443 -11.94 0.18 -17.98
CA TYR A 443 -11.88 1.43 -18.75
C TYR A 443 -12.26 2.67 -17.94
N THR A 444 -12.47 2.53 -16.64
CA THR A 444 -12.97 3.61 -15.78
C THR A 444 -12.19 3.65 -14.48
N ILE A 445 -12.02 4.86 -13.99
CA ILE A 445 -11.64 5.14 -12.61
C ILE A 445 -12.88 5.74 -11.98
N ASP A 446 -13.40 5.09 -10.96
CA ASP A 446 -14.62 5.50 -10.31
C ASP A 446 -14.34 5.82 -8.83
N LEU A 447 -14.92 6.89 -8.36
CA LEU A 447 -14.98 7.21 -6.94
C LEU A 447 -16.40 6.88 -6.44
N ILE A 448 -16.49 6.02 -5.46
CA ILE A 448 -17.76 5.56 -4.91
C ILE A 448 -17.92 6.21 -3.54
N GLU A 449 -18.84 7.15 -3.43
CA GLU A 449 -19.22 7.75 -2.16
C GLU A 449 -20.20 6.84 -1.43
N ILE A 450 -19.91 6.52 -0.19
CA ILE A 450 -20.79 5.79 0.72
C ILE A 450 -21.44 6.82 1.65
N GLN A 451 -22.70 7.00 1.49
CA GLN A 451 -23.53 7.93 2.27
C GLN A 451 -24.14 7.27 3.48
#